data_de13a9a0a16683e7855d5a528f5f91ff
#
_entry.id   de13a9a0a16683e7855d5a528f5f91ff
#
_cell.length_a   1.000
_cell.length_b   1.000
_cell.length_c   1.000
_cell.angle_alpha   90.00
_cell.angle_beta   90.00
_cell.angle_gamma   90.00
#
_symmetry.space_group_name_H-M   'P 1'
#
loop_
_entity.id
_entity.type
_entity.pdbx_description
1 polymer ?
#
loop_
_entity_poly.entity_id
_entity_poly.type
_entity_poly.pdbx_seq_one_letter_code
_entity_poly.pdbx_strand_id
1 'polypeptide(L)'
;MNYIVTGGSGFIGSHLVQHLLKNGHSVINIDNFDDFYDYQIKIKNTLESIGKTLEFSFHEKELDIQKLIFETSSNNYHLYYQDIRDKEGLEKIFTKHKVDAIIHLAALAGVRPSIADPMAYQEVNIKGTMNLWELCKAFNITKFLNASSSSVYGNNSKIPFSELDAVDE
;
A
#
# COMPACT_ATOMS: atom_id res chain seq x y z
N MET A 1 -7.73 -16.44 -0.78
CA MET A 1 -8.34 -15.11 -0.82
C MET A 1 -7.47 -14.22 -1.68
N ASN A 2 -8.09 -13.22 -2.33
CA ASN A 2 -7.41 -12.23 -3.16
C ASN A 2 -7.37 -10.89 -2.39
N TYR A 3 -6.20 -10.44 -2.04
CA TYR A 3 -5.99 -9.21 -1.28
C TYR A 3 -5.49 -8.09 -2.19
N ILE A 4 -6.06 -6.90 -2.09
CA ILE A 4 -5.34 -5.68 -2.47
C ILE A 4 -4.50 -5.25 -1.27
N VAL A 5 -3.21 -4.99 -1.51
CA VAL A 5 -2.29 -4.35 -0.56
C VAL A 5 -1.81 -3.05 -1.18
N THR A 6 -2.20 -1.91 -0.62
CA THR A 6 -1.66 -0.62 -1.06
C THR A 6 -0.41 -0.29 -0.26
N GLY A 7 0.59 0.29 -0.90
CA GLY A 7 1.91 0.48 -0.28
C GLY A 7 2.68 -0.83 -0.10
N GLY A 8 2.35 -1.85 -0.90
CA GLY A 8 2.92 -3.19 -0.75
C GLY A 8 4.39 -3.32 -1.14
N SER A 9 4.98 -2.31 -1.77
CA SER A 9 6.42 -2.22 -2.05
C SER A 9 7.20 -1.50 -0.94
N GLY A 10 6.50 -0.94 0.06
CA GLY A 10 7.10 -0.33 1.25
C GLY A 10 7.63 -1.38 2.24
N PHE A 11 8.25 -0.90 3.34
CA PHE A 11 8.85 -1.78 4.36
C PHE A 11 7.83 -2.75 4.98
N ILE A 12 6.75 -2.25 5.57
CA ILE A 12 5.72 -3.11 6.19
C ILE A 12 4.98 -3.90 5.11
N GLY A 13 4.63 -3.23 4.00
CA GLY A 13 3.85 -3.83 2.93
C GLY A 13 4.52 -5.04 2.28
N SER A 14 5.82 -4.99 2.03
CA SER A 14 6.56 -6.10 1.42
C SER A 14 6.59 -7.34 2.30
N HIS A 15 6.75 -7.18 3.61
CA HIS A 15 6.68 -8.29 4.57
C HIS A 15 5.28 -8.90 4.63
N LEU A 16 4.25 -8.05 4.59
CA LEU A 16 2.86 -8.52 4.53
C LEU A 16 2.57 -9.28 3.23
N VAL A 17 2.99 -8.74 2.08
CA VAL A 17 2.86 -9.41 0.77
C VAL A 17 3.52 -10.78 0.81
N GLN A 18 4.74 -10.87 1.32
CA GLN A 18 5.46 -12.13 1.48
C GLN A 18 4.67 -13.13 2.35
N HIS A 19 4.14 -12.66 3.48
CA HIS A 19 3.37 -13.51 4.39
C HIS A 19 2.09 -14.03 3.73
N LEU A 20 1.34 -13.18 3.03
CA LEU A 20 0.12 -13.56 2.33
C LEU A 20 0.39 -14.61 1.24
N LEU A 21 1.43 -14.39 0.42
CA LEU A 21 1.81 -15.32 -0.64
C LEU A 21 2.25 -16.69 -0.08
N LYS A 22 3.06 -16.70 1.00
CA LYS A 22 3.47 -17.93 1.69
C LYS A 22 2.30 -18.73 2.27
N ASN A 23 1.20 -18.07 2.61
CA ASN A 23 -0.03 -18.70 3.08
C ASN A 23 -1.03 -19.05 1.95
N GLY A 24 -0.58 -19.03 0.70
CA GLY A 24 -1.39 -19.46 -0.45
C GLY A 24 -2.47 -18.47 -0.87
N HIS A 25 -2.33 -17.20 -0.52
CA HIS A 25 -3.22 -16.14 -0.96
C HIS A 25 -2.71 -15.48 -2.25
N SER A 26 -3.61 -14.80 -2.96
CA SER A 26 -3.24 -13.96 -4.09
C SER A 26 -3.16 -12.50 -3.66
N VAL A 27 -2.19 -11.77 -4.19
CA VAL A 27 -1.94 -10.36 -3.84
C VAL A 27 -1.95 -9.48 -5.09
N ILE A 28 -2.72 -8.42 -5.02
CA ILE A 28 -2.69 -7.28 -5.94
C ILE A 28 -1.99 -6.15 -5.18
N ASN A 29 -0.70 -5.95 -5.49
CA ASN A 29 0.11 -4.88 -4.89
C ASN A 29 -0.08 -3.58 -5.67
N ILE A 30 -0.51 -2.52 -4.99
CA ILE A 30 -0.67 -1.17 -5.54
C ILE A 30 0.33 -0.25 -4.85
N ASP A 31 1.27 0.30 -5.60
CA ASP A 31 2.27 1.25 -5.09
C ASP A 31 2.60 2.29 -6.15
N ASN A 32 2.73 3.54 -5.79
CA ASN A 32 3.14 4.61 -6.69
C ASN A 32 4.65 4.86 -6.67
N PHE A 33 5.40 4.07 -5.91
CA PHE A 33 6.84 4.22 -5.75
C PHE A 33 7.24 5.66 -5.40
N ASP A 34 6.46 6.31 -4.52
CA ASP A 34 6.71 7.67 -4.05
C ASP A 34 8.15 7.83 -3.54
N ASP A 35 8.73 9.00 -3.79
CA ASP A 35 10.14 9.30 -3.51
C ASP A 35 10.44 9.56 -2.02
N PHE A 36 9.47 9.36 -1.12
CA PHE A 36 9.72 9.37 0.32
C PHE A 36 10.82 8.36 0.72
N TYR A 37 10.87 7.24 0.03
CA TYR A 37 12.00 6.30 0.02
C TYR A 37 12.52 6.17 -1.40
N ASP A 38 13.84 5.92 -1.52
CA ASP A 38 14.44 5.56 -2.79
C ASP A 38 13.65 4.39 -3.45
N TYR A 39 13.17 4.62 -4.68
CA TYR A 39 12.38 3.63 -5.43
C TYR A 39 13.14 2.31 -5.63
N GLN A 40 14.48 2.34 -5.66
CA GLN A 40 15.32 1.16 -5.76
C GLN A 40 15.17 0.23 -4.56
N ILE A 41 14.96 0.80 -3.36
CA ILE A 41 14.65 0.04 -2.15
C ILE A 41 13.30 -0.64 -2.30
N LYS A 42 12.29 0.07 -2.82
CA LYS A 42 10.96 -0.50 -3.07
C LYS A 42 10.99 -1.63 -4.11
N ILE A 43 11.81 -1.52 -5.15
CA ILE A 43 12.04 -2.60 -6.12
C ILE A 43 12.63 -3.83 -5.43
N LYS A 44 13.67 -3.65 -4.60
CA LYS A 44 14.28 -4.76 -3.83
C LYS A 44 13.26 -5.42 -2.89
N ASN A 45 12.53 -4.62 -2.11
CA ASN A 45 11.48 -5.10 -1.22
C ASN A 45 10.42 -5.94 -1.99
N THR A 46 10.03 -5.47 -3.18
CA THR A 46 9.06 -6.17 -4.01
C THR A 46 9.61 -7.54 -4.45
N LEU A 47 10.84 -7.58 -4.94
CA LEU A 47 11.49 -8.85 -5.37
C LEU A 47 11.62 -9.83 -4.19
N GLU A 48 12.08 -9.36 -3.05
CA GLU A 48 12.21 -10.19 -1.84
C GLU A 48 10.86 -10.72 -1.38
N SER A 49 9.80 -9.90 -1.45
CA SER A 49 8.46 -10.31 -1.01
C SER A 49 7.88 -11.49 -1.80
N ILE A 50 8.28 -11.63 -3.06
CA ILE A 50 7.86 -12.73 -3.94
C ILE A 50 8.90 -13.84 -4.09
N GLY A 51 9.99 -13.76 -3.32
CA GLY A 51 11.08 -14.76 -3.34
C GLY A 51 11.89 -14.78 -4.62
N LYS A 52 11.93 -13.68 -5.36
CA LYS A 52 12.75 -13.55 -6.58
C LYS A 52 14.05 -12.82 -6.29
N THR A 53 15.13 -13.34 -6.85
CA THR A 53 16.43 -12.65 -6.91
C THR A 53 16.67 -12.29 -8.38
N LEU A 54 16.56 -11.02 -8.71
CA LEU A 54 16.91 -10.52 -10.05
C LEU A 54 18.09 -9.57 -9.91
N GLU A 55 19.08 -9.75 -10.80
CA GLU A 55 20.08 -8.70 -10.99
C GLU A 55 19.40 -7.52 -11.67
N PHE A 56 19.21 -6.45 -10.92
CA PHE A 56 18.54 -5.25 -11.39
C PHE A 56 19.58 -4.16 -11.62
N SER A 57 19.83 -3.83 -12.87
CA SER A 57 20.61 -2.64 -13.25
C SER A 57 19.64 -1.47 -13.31
N PHE A 58 19.79 -0.51 -12.39
CA PHE A 58 18.94 0.65 -12.32
C PHE A 58 19.35 1.69 -13.35
N HIS A 59 18.37 2.22 -14.08
CA HIS A 59 18.56 3.22 -15.12
C HIS A 59 17.65 4.44 -14.92
N GLU A 60 16.36 4.24 -15.13
CA GLU A 60 15.33 5.25 -15.02
C GLU A 60 14.10 4.67 -14.31
N LYS A 61 13.54 5.42 -13.37
CA LYS A 61 12.48 4.97 -12.47
C LYS A 61 11.30 4.30 -13.19
N GLU A 62 10.76 4.96 -14.21
CA GLU A 62 9.61 4.45 -14.96
C GLU A 62 9.94 3.15 -15.69
N LEU A 63 11.07 3.09 -16.35
CA LEU A 63 11.51 1.89 -17.07
C LEU A 63 11.81 0.73 -16.12
N ASP A 64 12.46 1.03 -15.01
CA ASP A 64 12.77 0.04 -13.98
C ASP A 64 11.51 -0.54 -13.35
N ILE A 65 10.49 0.29 -13.08
CA ILE A 65 9.21 -0.16 -12.55
C ILE A 65 8.44 -0.99 -13.61
N GLN A 66 8.43 -0.58 -14.87
CA GLN A 66 7.79 -1.36 -15.93
C GLN A 66 8.44 -2.74 -16.10
N LYS A 67 9.77 -2.80 -16.04
CA LYS A 67 10.51 -4.06 -16.04
C LYS A 67 10.13 -4.92 -14.85
N LEU A 68 10.07 -4.32 -13.65
CA LEU A 68 9.66 -5.02 -12.43
C LEU A 68 8.26 -5.63 -12.58
N ILE A 69 7.28 -4.88 -13.08
CA ILE A 69 5.92 -5.36 -13.31
C ILE A 69 5.91 -6.56 -14.25
N PHE A 70 6.63 -6.45 -15.37
CA PHE A 70 6.72 -7.53 -16.36
C PHE A 70 7.33 -8.81 -15.77
N GLU A 71 8.43 -8.67 -15.03
CA GLU A 71 9.19 -9.80 -14.47
C GLU A 71 8.51 -10.45 -13.26
N THR A 72 7.65 -9.71 -12.54
CA THR A 72 7.08 -10.18 -11.27
C THR A 72 5.65 -10.71 -11.39
N SER A 73 4.90 -10.33 -12.43
CA SER A 73 3.52 -10.78 -12.61
C SER A 73 3.41 -12.31 -12.67
N SER A 74 2.48 -12.87 -11.93
CA SER A 74 2.19 -14.30 -11.86
C SER A 74 0.71 -14.54 -11.58
N ASN A 75 0.28 -15.81 -11.52
CA ASN A 75 -1.12 -16.15 -11.25
C ASN A 75 -1.62 -15.66 -9.88
N ASN A 76 -0.73 -15.54 -8.90
CA ASN A 76 -1.07 -15.16 -7.52
C ASN A 76 -0.46 -13.83 -7.07
N TYR A 77 0.27 -13.13 -7.95
CA TYR A 77 0.84 -11.82 -7.64
C TYR A 77 0.76 -10.89 -8.85
N HIS A 78 0.20 -9.70 -8.61
CA HIS A 78 0.12 -8.62 -9.60
C HIS A 78 0.60 -7.33 -8.98
N LEU A 79 1.54 -6.67 -9.63
CA LEU A 79 2.02 -5.33 -9.24
C LEU A 79 1.40 -4.29 -10.15
N TYR A 80 0.89 -3.21 -9.56
CA TYR A 80 0.40 -2.03 -10.25
C TYR A 80 1.17 -0.79 -9.80
N TYR A 81 1.77 -0.10 -10.74
CA TYR A 81 2.30 1.25 -10.56
C TYR A 81 1.13 2.22 -10.63
N GLN A 82 0.52 2.52 -9.48
CA GLN A 82 -0.71 3.27 -9.42
C GLN A 82 -0.79 4.11 -8.15
N ASP A 83 -1.21 5.38 -8.30
CA ASP A 83 -1.47 6.28 -7.19
C ASP A 83 -2.90 6.08 -6.66
N ILE A 84 -3.08 6.05 -5.35
CA ILE A 84 -4.40 5.92 -4.72
C ILE A 84 -5.28 7.15 -4.89
N ARG A 85 -4.71 8.31 -5.28
CA ARG A 85 -5.45 9.52 -5.62
C ARG A 85 -6.17 9.42 -6.98
N ASP A 86 -5.69 8.56 -7.87
CA ASP A 86 -6.30 8.31 -9.18
C ASP A 86 -7.39 7.23 -9.08
N LYS A 87 -8.62 7.67 -8.82
CA LYS A 87 -9.78 6.79 -8.65
C LYS A 87 -10.09 5.98 -9.92
N GLU A 88 -9.95 6.58 -11.11
CA GLU A 88 -10.25 5.90 -12.37
C GLU A 88 -9.24 4.78 -12.66
N GLY A 89 -7.96 5.02 -12.38
CA GLY A 89 -6.91 4.00 -12.47
C GLY A 89 -7.15 2.84 -11.50
N LEU A 90 -7.53 3.15 -10.27
CA LEU A 90 -7.91 2.14 -9.28
C LEU A 90 -9.13 1.32 -9.73
N GLU A 91 -10.19 1.96 -10.25
CA GLU A 91 -11.40 1.28 -10.69
C GLU A 91 -11.13 0.24 -11.78
N LYS A 92 -10.20 0.53 -12.71
CA LYS A 92 -9.74 -0.44 -13.70
C LYS A 92 -9.11 -1.69 -13.06
N ILE A 93 -8.36 -1.51 -11.97
CA ILE A 93 -7.77 -2.63 -11.23
C ILE A 93 -8.86 -3.46 -10.55
N PHE A 94 -9.80 -2.80 -9.88
CA PHE A 94 -10.92 -3.48 -9.20
C PHE A 94 -11.83 -4.23 -10.18
N THR A 95 -12.04 -3.69 -11.38
CA THR A 95 -12.82 -4.35 -12.44
C THR A 95 -12.12 -5.60 -12.96
N LYS A 96 -10.78 -5.59 -13.02
CA LYS A 96 -9.98 -6.69 -13.57
C LYS A 96 -9.82 -7.87 -12.61
N HIS A 97 -9.93 -7.63 -11.30
CA HIS A 97 -9.67 -8.63 -10.27
C HIS A 97 -10.86 -8.83 -9.34
N LYS A 98 -11.12 -10.09 -8.97
CA LYS A 98 -11.99 -10.37 -7.84
C LYS A 98 -11.23 -10.10 -6.57
N VAL A 99 -11.69 -9.15 -5.75
CA VAL A 99 -11.06 -8.73 -4.50
C VAL A 99 -11.90 -9.20 -3.31
N ASP A 100 -11.28 -9.89 -2.36
CA ASP A 100 -11.94 -10.37 -1.14
C ASP A 100 -11.71 -9.43 0.06
N ALA A 101 -10.57 -8.74 0.09
CA ALA A 101 -10.21 -7.81 1.16
C ALA A 101 -9.16 -6.80 0.71
N ILE A 102 -9.13 -5.65 1.37
CA ILE A 102 -8.10 -4.61 1.18
C ILE A 102 -7.33 -4.43 2.48
N ILE A 103 -6.00 -4.33 2.36
CA ILE A 103 -5.11 -3.92 3.44
C ILE A 103 -4.41 -2.65 2.97
N HIS A 104 -4.81 -1.54 3.56
CA HIS A 104 -4.39 -0.20 3.15
C HIS A 104 -3.24 0.29 4.02
N LEU A 105 -2.03 0.31 3.43
CA LEU A 105 -0.79 0.77 4.07
C LEU A 105 -0.19 2.00 3.36
N ALA A 106 -0.67 2.34 2.16
CA ALA A 106 -0.18 3.50 1.43
C ALA A 106 -0.56 4.79 2.15
N ALA A 107 0.43 5.57 2.54
CA ALA A 107 0.26 6.86 3.19
C ALA A 107 1.55 7.67 3.08
N LEU A 108 1.45 8.97 3.14
CA LEU A 108 2.57 9.83 3.50
C LEU A 108 2.72 9.83 5.02
N ALA A 109 3.93 9.54 5.50
CA ALA A 109 4.26 9.44 6.92
C ALA A 109 5.08 10.64 7.38
N GLY A 110 5.11 10.88 8.71
CA GLY A 110 5.94 11.88 9.35
C GLY A 110 5.22 13.19 9.68
N VAL A 111 5.36 13.61 10.94
CA VAL A 111 4.72 14.83 11.45
C VAL A 111 5.33 16.08 10.83
N ARG A 112 6.68 16.20 10.80
CA ARG A 112 7.34 17.39 10.27
C ARG A 112 7.02 17.68 8.80
N PRO A 113 7.10 16.69 7.89
CA PRO A 113 6.69 16.87 6.50
C PRO A 113 5.21 17.25 6.36
N SER A 114 4.31 16.69 7.21
CA SER A 114 2.88 17.03 7.14
C SER A 114 2.58 18.49 7.53
N ILE A 115 3.39 19.08 8.38
CA ILE A 115 3.30 20.52 8.72
C ILE A 115 3.80 21.39 7.55
N ALA A 116 4.84 20.91 6.85
CA ALA A 116 5.40 21.65 5.72
C ALA A 116 4.49 21.63 4.47
N ASP A 117 3.83 20.49 4.20
CA ASP A 117 2.88 20.35 3.09
C ASP A 117 1.62 19.58 3.50
N PRO A 118 0.72 20.21 4.27
CA PRO A 118 -0.51 19.58 4.73
C PRO A 118 -1.45 19.17 3.59
N MET A 119 -1.39 19.86 2.45
CA MET A 119 -2.24 19.57 1.30
C MET A 119 -1.87 18.23 0.65
N ALA A 120 -0.59 17.93 0.48
CA ALA A 120 -0.16 16.63 -0.01
C ALA A 120 -0.63 15.50 0.90
N TYR A 121 -0.57 15.68 2.23
CA TYR A 121 -1.05 14.70 3.19
C TYR A 121 -2.57 14.52 3.13
N GLN A 122 -3.32 15.60 2.97
CA GLN A 122 -4.78 15.52 2.79
C GLN A 122 -5.14 14.78 1.49
N GLU A 123 -4.49 15.08 0.39
CA GLU A 123 -4.75 14.43 -0.89
C GLU A 123 -4.42 12.92 -0.85
N VAL A 124 -3.31 12.52 -0.24
CA VAL A 124 -2.92 11.11 -0.17
C VAL A 124 -3.68 10.39 0.93
N ASN A 125 -3.57 10.86 2.18
CA ASN A 125 -4.03 10.08 3.33
C ASN A 125 -5.55 10.15 3.53
N ILE A 126 -6.21 11.23 3.10
CA ILE A 126 -7.66 11.38 3.24
C ILE A 126 -8.34 11.02 1.92
N LYS A 127 -8.10 11.78 0.87
CA LYS A 127 -8.77 11.57 -0.43
C LYS A 127 -8.43 10.22 -1.06
N GLY A 128 -7.15 9.81 -1.02
CA GLY A 128 -6.72 8.49 -1.49
C GLY A 128 -7.43 7.35 -0.75
N THR A 129 -7.55 7.44 0.58
CA THR A 129 -8.29 6.46 1.39
C THR A 129 -9.78 6.47 1.05
N MET A 130 -10.38 7.65 0.87
CA MET A 130 -11.79 7.77 0.47
C MET A 130 -12.05 7.13 -0.89
N ASN A 131 -11.15 7.28 -1.86
CA ASN A 131 -11.28 6.60 -3.15
C ASN A 131 -11.38 5.07 -2.98
N LEU A 132 -10.55 4.48 -2.11
CA LEU A 132 -10.61 3.04 -1.83
C LEU A 132 -11.92 2.65 -1.15
N TRP A 133 -12.44 3.44 -0.21
CA TRP A 133 -13.74 3.17 0.44
C TRP A 133 -14.90 3.23 -0.53
N GLU A 134 -14.91 4.22 -1.43
CA GLU A 134 -15.92 4.31 -2.50
C GLU A 134 -15.89 3.08 -3.42
N LEU A 135 -14.69 2.61 -3.77
CA LEU A 135 -14.52 1.39 -4.56
C LEU A 135 -14.93 0.14 -3.78
N CYS A 136 -14.63 0.05 -2.48
CA CYS A 136 -15.15 -1.03 -1.64
C CYS A 136 -16.67 -1.10 -1.69
N LYS A 137 -17.35 0.04 -1.59
CA LYS A 137 -18.81 0.13 -1.70
C LYS A 137 -19.31 -0.30 -3.09
N ALA A 138 -18.68 0.21 -4.15
CA ALA A 138 -19.06 -0.09 -5.53
C ALA A 138 -18.91 -1.57 -5.89
N PHE A 139 -17.86 -2.22 -5.38
CA PHE A 139 -17.52 -3.62 -5.65
C PHE A 139 -17.96 -4.60 -4.53
N ASN A 140 -18.74 -4.15 -3.54
CA ASN A 140 -19.23 -4.94 -2.42
C ASN A 140 -18.12 -5.63 -1.60
N ILE A 141 -16.98 -4.96 -1.41
CA ILE A 141 -15.87 -5.45 -0.59
C ILE A 141 -16.12 -5.00 0.86
N THR A 142 -16.34 -5.96 1.75
CA THR A 142 -16.71 -5.68 3.16
C THR A 142 -15.54 -5.76 4.13
N LYS A 143 -14.37 -6.19 3.67
CA LYS A 143 -13.18 -6.35 4.50
C LYS A 143 -12.14 -5.30 4.13
N PHE A 144 -11.99 -4.29 4.96
CA PHE A 144 -11.03 -3.22 4.81
C PHE A 144 -10.24 -3.03 6.09
N LEU A 145 -8.92 -3.24 6.04
CA LEU A 145 -7.99 -2.97 7.12
C LEU A 145 -7.21 -1.70 6.77
N ASN A 146 -7.26 -0.71 7.64
CA ASN A 146 -6.53 0.54 7.49
C ASN A 146 -5.41 0.62 8.51
N ALA A 147 -4.18 0.85 8.06
CA ALA A 147 -3.09 1.17 8.96
C ALA A 147 -3.37 2.54 9.60
N SER A 148 -3.30 2.59 10.91
CA SER A 148 -3.44 3.82 11.70
C SER A 148 -2.09 4.24 12.27
N SER A 149 -2.08 5.13 13.23
CA SER A 149 -0.90 5.68 13.89
C SER A 149 -1.09 5.69 15.39
N SER A 150 0.00 5.54 16.14
CA SER A 150 -0.02 5.77 17.60
C SER A 150 -0.43 7.19 17.98
N SER A 151 -0.39 8.13 17.06
CA SER A 151 -0.88 9.50 17.27
C SER A 151 -2.37 9.58 17.60
N VAL A 152 -3.15 8.54 17.29
CA VAL A 152 -4.58 8.48 17.67
C VAL A 152 -4.81 8.42 19.18
N TYR A 153 -3.79 8.06 19.96
CA TYR A 153 -3.87 8.02 21.43
C TYR A 153 -3.60 9.39 22.09
N GLY A 154 -3.26 10.43 21.30
CA GLY A 154 -3.04 11.78 21.79
C GLY A 154 -1.99 11.85 22.90
N ASN A 155 -2.31 12.60 23.96
CA ASN A 155 -1.46 12.76 25.14
C ASN A 155 -1.68 11.71 26.24
N ASN A 156 -2.12 10.50 25.88
CA ASN A 156 -2.34 9.43 26.83
C ASN A 156 -1.04 9.08 27.57
N SER A 157 -1.08 9.15 28.91
CA SER A 157 0.07 8.82 29.77
C SER A 157 0.22 7.34 30.08
N LYS A 158 -0.76 6.51 29.70
CA LYS A 158 -0.74 5.06 29.90
C LYS A 158 0.27 4.39 28.98
N ILE A 159 1.11 3.52 29.54
CA ILE A 159 2.10 2.73 28.79
C ILE A 159 2.00 1.27 29.26
N PRO A 160 1.87 0.29 28.35
CA PRO A 160 1.65 0.44 26.90
C PRO A 160 0.24 0.91 26.55
N PHE A 161 0.05 1.49 25.36
CA PHE A 161 -1.26 1.75 24.80
C PHE A 161 -2.05 0.45 24.58
N SER A 162 -3.36 0.55 24.62
CA SER A 162 -4.27 -0.58 24.41
C SER A 162 -5.34 -0.19 23.38
N GLU A 163 -5.81 -1.16 22.61
CA GLU A 163 -6.93 -0.98 21.69
C GLU A 163 -8.24 -0.61 22.38
N LEU A 164 -8.28 -0.73 23.72
CA LEU A 164 -9.42 -0.33 24.54
C LEU A 164 -9.31 1.11 25.08
N ASP A 165 -8.19 1.77 24.85
CA ASP A 165 -8.01 3.16 25.28
C ASP A 165 -8.78 4.10 24.36
N ALA A 166 -9.25 5.23 24.91
CA ALA A 166 -9.89 6.26 24.12
C ALA A 166 -8.92 6.86 23.10
N VAL A 167 -9.42 7.15 21.90
CA VAL A 167 -8.65 7.70 20.75
C VAL A 167 -9.32 8.94 20.16
N ASP A 168 -10.00 9.71 21.00
CA ASP A 168 -10.91 10.79 20.64
C ASP A 168 -10.35 12.19 20.94
N GLU A 169 -9.04 12.34 21.14
CA GLU A 169 -8.39 13.63 21.38
C GLU A 169 -7.75 14.23 20.12
#